data_44fe002c73933d007f6b4a11810be760
#
_entry.id   44fe002c73933d007f6b4a11810be760
#
_cell.length_a   1.000
_cell.length_b   1.000
_cell.length_c   1.000
_cell.angle_alpha   90.00
_cell.angle_beta   90.00
_cell.angle_gamma   90.00
#
_symmetry.space_group_name_H-M   'P 1'
#
loop_
_entity.id
_entity.type
_entity.pdbx_description
1 polymer ?
#
loop_
_entity_poly.entity_id
_entity_poly.type
_entity_poly.pdbx_seq_one_letter_code
_entity_poly.pdbx_strand_id
1 'polypeptide(L)'
;VLVGAVGTPGGTSPSAWNKFIPTPPMMPPAPNAWNELMWAREYPLAFFEMSFLLPHFLKEGRGKLALYFSRVYNPVWTNPDGLSWIEALANESKVERHACLTPTWSETAWFADYVLPMGHASERHDLMSQETHAARWIGFRQPVLRVALEKRGKKFNLTYEAHREAGLGEVWEEDEFWIELSWRVDPDGSMGIRRYFESPY
;
A
#
# COMPACT_ATOMS: atom_id res chain seq x y z
N VAL A 1 -9.12 16.09 -1.83
CA VAL A 1 -9.74 16.93 -2.86
C VAL A 1 -8.66 17.39 -3.81
N LEU A 2 -8.69 16.90 -5.04
CA LEU A 2 -7.78 17.30 -6.11
C LEU A 2 -8.24 18.64 -6.67
N VAL A 3 -7.75 19.73 -6.12
CA VAL A 3 -8.11 21.07 -6.59
C VAL A 3 -7.04 21.59 -7.53
N GLY A 4 -7.35 21.67 -8.81
CA GLY A 4 -6.60 22.41 -9.79
C GLY A 4 -5.35 21.74 -10.37
N ALA A 5 -5.04 20.49 -10.01
CA ALA A 5 -3.86 19.82 -10.51
C ALA A 5 -4.13 18.88 -11.69
N VAL A 6 -5.28 18.21 -11.71
CA VAL A 6 -5.67 17.33 -12.81
C VAL A 6 -6.16 18.19 -13.98
N GLY A 7 -5.50 18.08 -15.13
CA GLY A 7 -5.83 18.83 -16.32
C GLY A 7 -5.19 20.23 -16.42
N THR A 8 -4.40 20.67 -15.44
CA THR A 8 -3.59 21.88 -15.59
C THR A 8 -2.38 21.61 -16.50
N PRO A 9 -1.96 22.58 -17.35
CA PRO A 9 -0.78 22.41 -18.16
C PRO A 9 0.45 22.09 -17.31
N GLY A 10 1.05 20.89 -17.47
CA GLY A 10 2.16 20.41 -16.68
C GLY A 10 1.79 19.59 -15.46
N GLY A 11 0.51 19.40 -15.16
CA GLY A 11 0.03 18.41 -14.22
C GLY A 11 0.15 16.99 -14.78
N THR A 12 0.22 15.99 -13.90
CA THR A 12 0.16 14.59 -14.31
C THR A 12 -1.20 14.30 -14.94
N SER A 13 -1.19 13.86 -16.18
CA SER A 13 -2.42 13.42 -16.83
C SER A 13 -2.77 12.01 -16.34
N PRO A 14 -3.99 11.74 -15.87
CA PRO A 14 -4.42 10.39 -15.56
C PRO A 14 -4.20 9.40 -16.71
N SER A 15 -4.29 9.87 -17.94
CA SER A 15 -4.03 9.04 -19.11
C SER A 15 -2.58 8.56 -19.26
N ALA A 16 -1.62 9.26 -18.69
CA ALA A 16 -0.23 8.81 -18.67
C ALA A 16 -0.05 7.56 -17.79
N TRP A 17 -0.75 7.47 -16.69
CA TRP A 17 -0.71 6.33 -15.78
C TRP A 17 -1.40 5.09 -16.34
N ASN A 18 -2.45 5.26 -17.11
CA ASN A 18 -3.19 4.14 -17.71
C ASN A 18 -2.31 3.26 -18.62
N LYS A 19 -1.22 3.82 -19.14
CA LYS A 19 -0.28 3.08 -20.00
C LYS A 19 0.63 2.14 -19.19
N PHE A 20 0.75 2.36 -17.91
CA PHE A 20 1.63 1.60 -17.01
C PHE A 20 0.86 0.68 -16.06
N ILE A 21 -0.46 0.64 -16.16
CA ILE A 21 -1.25 -0.31 -15.36
C ILE A 21 -1.07 -1.70 -15.98
N PRO A 22 -0.36 -2.61 -15.31
CA PRO A 22 -0.20 -3.97 -15.81
C PRO A 22 -1.55 -4.68 -15.81
N THR A 23 -1.80 -5.47 -16.82
CA THR A 23 -2.95 -6.39 -16.81
C THR A 23 -2.69 -7.43 -15.73
N PRO A 24 -3.56 -7.60 -14.74
CA PRO A 24 -3.38 -8.62 -13.70
C PRO A 24 -3.17 -10.00 -14.33
N PRO A 25 -2.24 -10.81 -13.83
CA PRO A 25 -2.02 -12.16 -14.32
C PRO A 25 -3.21 -13.07 -14.03
N MET A 26 -3.91 -12.80 -12.95
CA MET A 26 -5.15 -13.48 -12.59
C MET A 26 -6.34 -12.65 -13.09
N MET A 27 -7.32 -13.33 -13.61
CA MET A 27 -8.59 -12.67 -13.93
C MET A 27 -9.11 -11.98 -12.67
N PRO A 28 -9.50 -10.73 -12.76
CA PRO A 28 -10.16 -10.07 -11.64
C PRO A 28 -11.38 -10.90 -11.23
N PRO A 29 -11.75 -10.89 -9.96
CA PRO A 29 -12.98 -11.51 -9.52
C PRO A 29 -14.14 -11.02 -10.40
N ALA A 30 -15.12 -11.87 -10.60
CA ALA A 30 -16.24 -11.59 -11.48
C ALA A 30 -16.79 -10.18 -11.23
N PRO A 31 -17.09 -9.42 -12.29
CA PRO A 31 -17.58 -8.05 -12.18
C PRO A 31 -18.77 -7.85 -11.25
N ASN A 32 -19.52 -8.89 -11.02
CA ASN A 32 -20.67 -8.93 -10.11
C ASN A 32 -20.31 -8.54 -8.68
N ALA A 33 -19.13 -8.89 -8.20
CA ALA A 33 -18.70 -8.53 -6.85
C ALA A 33 -18.69 -7.02 -6.65
N TRP A 34 -18.27 -6.26 -7.63
CA TRP A 34 -18.24 -4.79 -7.58
C TRP A 34 -19.64 -4.18 -7.70
N ASN A 35 -20.52 -4.78 -8.50
CA ASN A 35 -21.89 -4.32 -8.63
C ASN A 35 -22.75 -4.64 -7.40
N GLU A 36 -22.48 -5.77 -6.75
CA GLU A 36 -23.11 -6.13 -5.48
C GLU A 36 -22.67 -5.26 -4.33
N LEU A 37 -21.45 -4.74 -4.41
CA LEU A 37 -20.89 -3.79 -3.48
C LEU A 37 -21.21 -2.32 -3.86
N MET A 38 -22.36 -2.05 -4.44
CA MET A 38 -22.84 -0.69 -4.68
C MET A 38 -23.29 -0.06 -3.37
N TRP A 39 -22.32 0.35 -2.60
CA TRP A 39 -22.49 0.93 -1.26
C TRP A 39 -23.45 2.08 -1.23
N ALA A 40 -23.50 2.90 -2.26
CA ALA A 40 -24.46 3.98 -2.37
C ALA A 40 -25.93 3.49 -2.33
N ARG A 41 -26.19 2.22 -2.65
CA ARG A 41 -27.52 1.62 -2.56
C ARG A 41 -27.83 1.14 -1.14
N GLU A 42 -26.89 0.42 -0.53
CA GLU A 42 -27.06 -0.17 0.81
C GLU A 42 -26.64 0.79 1.93
N TYR A 43 -25.64 1.62 1.63
CA TYR A 43 -25.02 2.55 2.56
C TYR A 43 -24.87 3.94 1.92
N PRO A 44 -25.96 4.68 1.76
CA PRO A 44 -25.95 5.94 1.00
C PRO A 44 -24.97 6.99 1.51
N LEU A 45 -24.66 6.97 2.81
CA LEU A 45 -23.71 7.93 3.41
C LEU A 45 -22.25 7.56 3.17
N ALA A 46 -21.96 6.33 2.78
CA ALA A 46 -20.58 5.92 2.48
C ALA A 46 -20.11 6.37 1.10
N PHE A 47 -21.03 6.74 0.22
CA PHE A 47 -20.76 7.11 -1.16
C PHE A 47 -19.89 6.05 -1.86
N PHE A 48 -18.67 6.35 -2.26
CA PHE A 48 -17.74 5.39 -2.86
C PHE A 48 -16.65 4.92 -1.89
N GLU A 49 -16.78 5.20 -0.61
CA GLU A 49 -15.75 4.90 0.39
C GLU A 49 -15.87 3.47 0.91
N MET A 50 -15.16 2.56 0.27
CA MET A 50 -15.14 1.13 0.62
C MET A 50 -14.51 0.83 1.97
N SER A 51 -13.55 1.65 2.38
CA SER A 51 -12.77 1.38 3.59
C SER A 51 -13.60 1.42 4.86
N PHE A 52 -14.74 2.12 4.85
CA PHE A 52 -15.68 2.12 5.99
C PHE A 52 -16.51 0.83 6.06
N LEU A 53 -16.71 0.15 4.96
CA LEU A 53 -17.69 -0.91 4.82
C LEU A 53 -17.09 -2.30 4.97
N LEU A 54 -15.78 -2.44 4.76
CA LEU A 54 -15.11 -3.74 4.84
C LEU A 54 -15.42 -4.51 6.13
N PRO A 55 -15.30 -3.92 7.34
CA PRO A 55 -15.60 -4.65 8.57
C PRO A 55 -17.07 -5.09 8.65
N HIS A 56 -18.00 -4.30 8.13
CA HIS A 56 -19.41 -4.64 8.09
C HIS A 56 -19.69 -5.84 7.17
N PHE A 57 -19.09 -5.88 5.99
CA PHE A 57 -19.21 -7.02 5.08
C PHE A 57 -18.65 -8.30 5.69
N LEU A 58 -17.52 -8.20 6.39
CA LEU A 58 -16.96 -9.34 7.09
C LEU A 58 -17.86 -9.82 8.23
N LYS A 59 -18.47 -8.90 8.99
CA LYS A 59 -19.46 -9.22 10.04
C LYS A 59 -20.69 -9.93 9.46
N GLU A 60 -21.21 -9.43 8.35
CA GLU A 60 -22.37 -10.00 7.66
C GLU A 60 -22.10 -11.36 6.96
N GLY A 61 -20.85 -11.80 6.97
CA GLY A 61 -20.47 -13.06 6.34
C GLY A 61 -20.39 -13.02 4.82
N ARG A 62 -20.24 -11.82 4.24
CA ARG A 62 -20.09 -11.63 2.79
C ARG A 62 -18.71 -12.06 2.26
N GLY A 63 -17.84 -12.54 3.12
CA GLY A 63 -16.53 -13.04 2.75
C GLY A 63 -15.63 -13.24 3.95
N LYS A 64 -14.42 -13.75 3.64
CA LYS A 64 -13.31 -13.91 4.57
C LYS A 64 -12.04 -13.45 3.86
N LEU A 65 -11.16 -12.77 4.58
CA LEU A 65 -9.84 -12.43 4.08
C LEU A 65 -8.82 -13.45 4.59
N ALA A 66 -8.15 -14.14 3.68
CA ALA A 66 -7.03 -15.01 4.03
C ALA A 66 -5.80 -14.18 4.47
N LEU A 67 -5.59 -13.04 3.81
CA LEU A 67 -4.53 -12.09 4.13
C LEU A 67 -5.02 -10.67 3.91
N TYR A 68 -4.81 -9.82 4.90
CA TYR A 68 -5.07 -8.40 4.84
C TYR A 68 -3.78 -7.61 5.07
N PHE A 69 -3.45 -6.74 4.13
CA PHE A 69 -2.38 -5.77 4.30
C PHE A 69 -2.96 -4.39 4.60
N SER A 70 -2.63 -3.80 5.75
CA SER A 70 -2.83 -2.38 5.97
C SER A 70 -1.51 -1.63 5.77
N ARG A 71 -1.56 -0.55 5.01
CA ARG A 71 -0.38 0.25 4.68
C ARG A 71 -0.61 1.70 5.07
N VAL A 72 0.13 2.18 6.06
CA VAL A 72 0.01 3.57 6.56
C VAL A 72 -1.46 3.97 6.81
N TYR A 73 -2.28 3.00 7.16
CA TYR A 73 -3.71 3.14 7.33
C TYR A 73 -4.13 2.67 8.71
N ASN A 74 -4.78 3.55 9.45
CA ASN A 74 -5.18 3.32 10.84
C ASN A 74 -6.71 3.40 11.00
N PRO A 75 -7.48 2.48 10.39
CA PRO A 75 -8.93 2.55 10.40
C PRO A 75 -9.56 2.41 11.78
N VAL A 76 -8.90 1.73 12.71
CA VAL A 76 -9.37 1.61 14.09
C VAL A 76 -9.57 2.98 14.74
N TRP A 77 -8.71 3.95 14.41
CA TRP A 77 -8.77 5.30 14.97
C TRP A 77 -9.38 6.33 14.02
N THR A 78 -9.05 6.27 12.74
CA THR A 78 -9.38 7.34 11.79
C THR A 78 -10.70 7.16 11.08
N ASN A 79 -11.23 5.94 11.03
CA ASN A 79 -12.50 5.70 10.36
C ASN A 79 -13.69 5.84 11.33
N PRO A 80 -14.86 6.22 10.82
CA PRO A 80 -16.10 6.02 11.54
C PRO A 80 -16.25 4.56 11.96
N ASP A 81 -16.78 4.33 13.15
CA ASP A 81 -17.00 2.99 13.70
C ASP A 81 -15.74 2.10 13.74
N GLY A 82 -14.67 2.62 14.33
CA GLY A 82 -13.44 1.87 14.55
C GLY A 82 -13.62 0.58 15.37
N LEU A 83 -14.67 0.49 16.19
CA LEU A 83 -15.00 -0.73 16.95
C LEU A 83 -15.31 -1.90 16.03
N SER A 84 -16.02 -1.69 14.93
CA SER A 84 -16.26 -2.75 13.93
C SER A 84 -14.97 -3.23 13.27
N TRP A 85 -13.98 -2.35 13.11
CA TRP A 85 -12.64 -2.74 12.67
C TRP A 85 -11.93 -3.62 13.69
N ILE A 86 -12.00 -3.29 14.99
CA ILE A 86 -11.45 -4.13 16.06
C ILE A 86 -12.07 -5.53 16.04
N GLU A 87 -13.40 -5.60 15.98
CA GLU A 87 -14.12 -6.88 15.92
C GLU A 87 -13.73 -7.72 14.71
N ALA A 88 -13.51 -7.10 13.55
CA ALA A 88 -13.11 -7.81 12.34
C ALA A 88 -11.66 -8.30 12.42
N LEU A 89 -10.73 -7.42 12.82
CA LEU A 89 -9.30 -7.74 12.87
C LEU A 89 -8.94 -8.72 13.98
N ALA A 90 -9.66 -8.70 15.10
CA ALA A 90 -9.47 -9.65 16.20
C ALA A 90 -10.10 -11.02 15.95
N ASN A 91 -10.74 -11.23 14.82
CA ASN A 91 -11.47 -12.47 14.52
C ASN A 91 -10.86 -13.21 13.33
N GLU A 92 -10.08 -14.26 13.60
CA GLU A 92 -9.44 -15.10 12.56
C GLU A 92 -10.43 -15.76 11.58
N SER A 93 -11.70 -15.91 11.98
CA SER A 93 -12.72 -16.40 11.05
C SER A 93 -13.10 -15.36 9.98
N LYS A 94 -12.74 -14.11 10.18
CA LYS A 94 -12.99 -12.96 9.29
C LYS A 94 -11.73 -12.52 8.57
N VAL A 95 -10.64 -12.33 9.31
CA VAL A 95 -9.32 -11.98 8.80
C VAL A 95 -8.33 -13.01 9.35
N GLU A 96 -7.87 -13.91 8.51
CA GLU A 96 -7.03 -15.02 8.94
C GLU A 96 -5.62 -14.57 9.30
N ARG A 97 -5.08 -13.63 8.53
CA ARG A 97 -3.78 -12.98 8.80
C ARG A 97 -3.83 -11.50 8.45
N HIS A 98 -3.26 -10.70 9.32
CA HIS A 98 -3.12 -9.26 9.13
C HIS A 98 -1.66 -8.85 9.21
N ALA A 99 -1.14 -8.22 8.17
CA ALA A 99 0.18 -7.62 8.12
C ALA A 99 0.06 -6.09 7.99
N CYS A 100 0.62 -5.37 8.95
CA CYS A 100 0.58 -3.92 9.00
C CYS A 100 1.94 -3.34 8.56
N LEU A 101 1.95 -2.65 7.42
CA LEU A 101 3.12 -1.94 6.91
C LEU A 101 3.04 -0.49 7.38
N THR A 102 3.90 -0.12 8.32
CA THR A 102 3.78 1.20 8.95
C THR A 102 5.13 1.76 9.40
N PRO A 103 5.34 3.09 9.24
CA PRO A 103 6.52 3.77 9.78
C PRO A 103 6.38 4.07 11.28
N THR A 104 5.17 4.03 11.81
CA THR A 104 4.88 4.33 13.20
C THR A 104 3.88 3.35 13.76
N TRP A 105 3.97 3.09 15.06
CA TRP A 105 2.98 2.26 15.74
C TRP A 105 1.61 2.96 15.74
N SER A 106 0.56 2.19 15.51
CA SER A 106 -0.82 2.70 15.47
C SER A 106 -1.79 1.74 16.17
N GLU A 107 -3.01 2.19 16.44
CA GLU A 107 -4.05 1.37 17.05
C GLU A 107 -4.38 0.14 16.20
N THR A 108 -4.39 0.29 14.88
CA THR A 108 -4.61 -0.83 13.96
C THR A 108 -3.47 -1.85 14.01
N ALA A 109 -2.23 -1.39 14.21
CA ALA A 109 -1.07 -2.27 14.30
C ALA A 109 -1.13 -3.22 15.51
N TRP A 110 -1.87 -2.87 16.57
CA TRP A 110 -2.10 -3.75 17.74
C TRP A 110 -2.87 -5.03 17.39
N PHE A 111 -3.61 -5.02 16.31
CA PHE A 111 -4.41 -6.16 15.84
C PHE A 111 -3.75 -6.89 14.68
N ALA A 112 -2.50 -6.57 14.36
CA ALA A 112 -1.76 -7.24 13.30
C ALA A 112 -0.98 -8.44 13.83
N ASP A 113 -0.95 -9.53 13.06
CA ASP A 113 -0.07 -10.68 13.30
C ASP A 113 1.39 -10.31 13.01
N TYR A 114 1.60 -9.42 12.04
CA TYR A 114 2.91 -8.93 11.63
C TYR A 114 2.90 -7.41 11.52
N VAL A 115 3.81 -6.76 12.23
CA VAL A 115 4.08 -5.33 12.07
C VAL A 115 5.40 -5.19 11.34
N LEU A 116 5.33 -4.67 10.12
CA LEU A 116 6.46 -4.56 9.21
C LEU A 116 6.94 -3.10 9.17
N PRO A 117 8.15 -2.81 9.65
CA PRO A 117 8.68 -1.46 9.65
C PRO A 117 8.89 -0.95 8.22
N MET A 118 8.20 0.12 7.86
CA MET A 118 8.33 0.80 6.59
C MET A 118 9.02 2.15 6.74
N GLY A 119 9.80 2.52 5.74
CA GLY A 119 10.50 3.80 5.73
C GLY A 119 9.55 4.99 5.82
N HIS A 120 9.85 5.89 6.75
CA HIS A 120 9.27 7.22 6.77
C HIS A 120 9.74 8.03 5.54
N ALA A 121 9.15 9.17 5.30
CA ALA A 121 9.40 10.01 4.13
C ALA A 121 10.90 10.25 3.80
N SER A 122 11.77 10.35 4.81
CA SER A 122 13.21 10.55 4.63
C SER A 122 14.01 9.25 4.48
N GLU A 123 13.36 8.11 4.59
CA GLU A 123 13.98 6.78 4.60
C GLU A 123 13.68 5.96 3.34
N ARG A 124 12.99 6.56 2.38
CA ARG A 124 12.60 5.92 1.14
C ARG A 124 12.74 6.84 -0.07
N HIS A 125 12.82 6.23 -1.24
CA HIS A 125 12.57 6.93 -2.50
C HIS A 125 11.09 7.26 -2.59
N ASP A 126 10.78 8.42 -3.13
CA ASP A 126 9.38 8.79 -3.34
C ASP A 126 9.28 9.83 -4.44
N LEU A 127 8.16 9.80 -5.12
CA LEU A 127 7.80 10.75 -6.15
C LEU A 127 6.61 11.55 -5.64
N MET A 128 6.80 12.84 -5.43
CA MET A 128 5.68 13.69 -5.05
C MET A 128 4.79 13.95 -6.26
N SER A 129 3.55 13.52 -6.15
CA SER A 129 2.53 13.83 -7.15
C SER A 129 2.26 15.33 -7.20
N GLN A 130 2.10 15.82 -8.43
CA GLN A 130 1.66 17.19 -8.68
C GLN A 130 0.16 17.39 -8.44
N GLU A 131 -0.55 16.33 -8.13
CA GLU A 131 -2.00 16.36 -7.99
C GLU A 131 -2.50 17.30 -6.90
N THR A 132 -1.65 17.63 -5.95
CA THR A 132 -1.95 18.56 -4.85
C THR A 132 -1.43 19.98 -5.05
N HIS A 133 -0.71 20.24 -6.14
CA HIS A 133 -0.05 21.53 -6.39
C HIS A 133 -0.29 22.01 -7.83
N ALA A 134 -0.52 23.29 -7.99
CA ALA A 134 -0.71 23.93 -9.30
C ALA A 134 0.59 24.22 -10.05
N ALA A 135 1.70 23.58 -9.69
CA ALA A 135 3.02 23.83 -10.26
C ALA A 135 3.46 22.76 -11.26
N ARG A 136 4.31 23.13 -12.21
CA ARG A 136 4.88 22.23 -13.22
C ARG A 136 6.18 21.58 -12.75
N TRP A 137 6.13 20.83 -11.65
CA TRP A 137 7.31 20.16 -11.12
C TRP A 137 6.96 18.77 -10.58
N ILE A 138 7.93 17.88 -10.59
CA ILE A 138 7.86 16.59 -9.91
C ILE A 138 8.92 16.63 -8.82
N GLY A 139 8.48 16.47 -7.59
CA GLY A 139 9.37 16.34 -6.44
C GLY A 139 9.84 14.89 -6.35
N PHE A 140 11.13 14.71 -6.22
CA PHE A 140 11.74 13.40 -5.99
C PHE A 140 12.58 13.48 -4.70
N ARG A 141 12.44 12.48 -3.85
CA ARG A 141 13.26 12.35 -2.64
C ARG A 141 13.93 10.99 -2.59
N GLN A 142 15.04 10.94 -1.87
CA GLN A 142 15.88 9.77 -1.70
C GLN A 142 16.03 9.43 -0.23
N PRO A 143 16.27 8.16 0.12
CA PRO A 143 16.53 7.74 1.49
C PRO A 143 17.85 8.37 2.00
N VAL A 144 17.73 9.27 2.96
CA VAL A 144 18.85 10.12 3.41
C VAL A 144 20.00 9.29 3.96
N LEU A 145 19.72 8.28 4.77
CA LEU A 145 20.74 7.43 5.38
C LEU A 145 21.51 6.64 4.33
N ARG A 146 20.80 5.98 3.41
CA ARG A 146 21.40 5.22 2.30
C ARG A 146 22.33 6.12 1.48
N VAL A 147 21.81 7.26 1.02
CA VAL A 147 22.61 8.21 0.22
C VAL A 147 23.83 8.74 0.99
N ALA A 148 23.69 9.01 2.29
CA ALA A 148 24.81 9.48 3.11
C ALA A 148 25.90 8.41 3.25
N LEU A 149 25.54 7.15 3.42
CA LEU A 149 26.48 6.04 3.51
C LEU A 149 27.12 5.71 2.14
N GLU A 150 26.35 5.78 1.07
CA GLU A 150 26.86 5.58 -0.31
C GLU A 150 27.87 6.67 -0.69
N LYS A 151 27.66 7.92 -0.29
CA LYS A 151 28.66 9.01 -0.44
C LYS A 151 29.94 8.77 0.36
N ARG A 152 29.89 7.92 1.37
CA ARG A 152 31.06 7.48 2.15
C ARG A 152 31.67 6.18 1.60
N GLY A 153 31.28 5.76 0.42
CA GLY A 153 31.84 4.60 -0.29
C GLY A 153 31.20 3.24 0.05
N LYS A 154 30.11 3.22 0.82
CA LYS A 154 29.32 2.00 1.01
C LYS A 154 28.50 1.70 -0.23
N LYS A 155 28.03 0.45 -0.38
CA LYS A 155 27.14 0.02 -1.46
C LYS A 155 26.03 -0.83 -0.88
N PHE A 156 24.82 -0.62 -1.34
CA PHE A 156 23.63 -1.33 -0.90
C PHE A 156 22.80 -1.74 -2.12
N ASN A 157 22.29 -2.94 -2.10
CA ASN A 157 21.30 -3.39 -3.10
C ASN A 157 19.91 -2.88 -2.71
N LEU A 158 19.54 -3.01 -1.44
CA LEU A 158 18.26 -2.62 -0.89
C LEU A 158 18.42 -1.56 0.21
N THR A 159 17.43 -0.72 0.36
CA THR A 159 17.48 0.42 1.29
C THR A 159 17.56 -0.02 2.75
N TYR A 160 16.89 -1.12 3.12
CA TYR A 160 16.94 -1.63 4.49
C TYR A 160 18.35 -2.06 4.92
N GLU A 161 19.21 -2.44 3.98
CA GLU A 161 20.60 -2.81 4.27
C GLU A 161 21.39 -1.64 4.87
N ALA A 162 21.08 -0.41 4.43
CA ALA A 162 21.68 0.80 5.00
C ALA A 162 21.23 1.03 6.46
N HIS A 163 19.99 0.74 6.78
CA HIS A 163 19.49 0.81 8.15
C HIS A 163 20.13 -0.25 9.05
N ARG A 164 20.26 -1.46 8.55
CA ARG A 164 20.95 -2.55 9.25
C ARG A 164 22.42 -2.23 9.51
N GLU A 165 23.13 -1.69 8.53
CA GLU A 165 24.53 -1.24 8.66
C GLU A 165 24.67 -0.17 9.75
N ALA A 166 23.69 0.71 9.90
CA ALA A 166 23.65 1.74 10.93
C ALA A 166 23.14 1.24 12.31
N GLY A 167 22.81 -0.04 12.43
CA GLY A 167 22.27 -0.60 13.68
C GLY A 167 20.83 -0.20 14.00
N LEU A 168 20.06 0.24 13.00
CA LEU A 168 18.68 0.70 13.14
C LEU A 168 17.62 -0.36 12.81
N GLY A 169 18.03 -1.63 12.60
CA GLY A 169 17.15 -2.71 12.24
C GLY A 169 16.83 -2.77 10.74
N GLU A 170 15.72 -3.40 10.40
CA GLU A 170 15.30 -3.57 9.01
C GLU A 170 14.10 -2.67 8.72
N VAL A 171 14.37 -1.47 8.26
CA VAL A 171 13.35 -0.53 7.79
C VAL A 171 13.27 -0.62 6.27
N TRP A 172 12.18 -1.16 5.79
CA TRP A 172 11.98 -1.44 4.37
C TRP A 172 11.48 -0.21 3.60
N GLU A 173 11.95 -0.06 2.42
CA GLU A 173 11.31 0.77 1.40
C GLU A 173 10.14 -0.02 0.81
N GLU A 174 9.00 0.62 0.63
CA GLU A 174 7.77 -0.08 0.27
C GLU A 174 7.86 -0.76 -1.10
N ASP A 175 8.39 -0.07 -2.10
CA ASP A 175 8.53 -0.63 -3.44
C ASP A 175 9.48 -1.85 -3.44
N GLU A 176 10.61 -1.75 -2.73
CA GLU A 176 11.54 -2.85 -2.55
C GLU A 176 10.87 -4.03 -1.84
N PHE A 177 10.03 -3.78 -0.84
CA PHE A 177 9.29 -4.81 -0.13
C PHE A 177 8.35 -5.60 -1.06
N TRP A 178 7.57 -4.91 -1.90
CA TRP A 178 6.65 -5.58 -2.81
C TRP A 178 7.39 -6.37 -3.90
N ILE A 179 8.50 -5.85 -4.40
CA ILE A 179 9.37 -6.56 -5.35
C ILE A 179 9.89 -7.86 -4.71
N GLU A 180 10.51 -7.76 -3.54
CA GLU A 180 11.05 -8.92 -2.82
C GLU A 180 9.95 -9.94 -2.46
N LEU A 181 8.79 -9.46 -2.02
CA LEU A 181 7.66 -10.32 -1.72
C LEU A 181 7.19 -11.07 -2.97
N SER A 182 7.09 -10.38 -4.11
CA SER A 182 6.68 -11.00 -5.38
C SER A 182 7.62 -12.13 -5.80
N TRP A 183 8.92 -11.94 -5.60
CA TRP A 183 9.93 -12.94 -5.93
C TRP A 183 9.92 -14.13 -4.98
N ARG A 184 9.53 -13.92 -3.72
CA ARG A 184 9.39 -15.01 -2.75
C ARG A 184 8.11 -15.82 -2.96
N VAL A 185 7.05 -15.16 -3.41
CA VAL A 185 5.77 -15.81 -3.72
C VAL A 185 5.84 -16.56 -5.05
N ASP A 186 6.56 -16.01 -6.02
CA ASP A 186 6.66 -16.54 -7.39
C ASP A 186 8.14 -16.69 -7.82
N PRO A 187 8.92 -17.57 -7.14
CA PRO A 187 10.37 -17.64 -7.33
C PRO A 187 10.78 -18.09 -8.73
N ASP A 188 9.99 -18.88 -9.38
CA ASP A 188 10.21 -19.40 -10.74
C ASP A 188 9.42 -18.68 -11.83
N GLY A 189 8.59 -17.73 -11.46
CA GLY A 189 7.75 -16.96 -12.38
C GLY A 189 6.52 -17.71 -12.90
N SER A 190 6.26 -18.95 -12.41
CA SER A 190 5.17 -19.79 -12.89
C SER A 190 3.77 -19.25 -12.60
N MET A 191 3.63 -18.47 -11.53
CA MET A 191 2.37 -17.80 -11.19
C MET A 191 2.13 -16.54 -12.03
N GLY A 192 3.15 -16.05 -12.74
CA GLY A 192 3.08 -14.85 -13.56
C GLY A 192 2.99 -13.54 -12.77
N ILE A 193 3.29 -13.56 -11.48
CA ILE A 193 3.31 -12.39 -10.60
C ILE A 193 4.62 -11.64 -10.76
N ARG A 194 5.74 -12.35 -10.65
CA ARG A 194 7.09 -11.81 -10.65
C ARG A 194 7.38 -10.93 -11.86
N ARG A 195 6.90 -11.29 -13.05
CA ARG A 195 7.11 -10.54 -14.30
C ARG A 195 6.68 -9.07 -14.27
N TYR A 196 5.77 -8.71 -13.35
CA TYR A 196 5.33 -7.31 -13.19
C TYR A 196 6.28 -6.48 -12.33
N PHE A 197 7.21 -7.14 -11.66
CA PHE A 197 8.20 -6.56 -10.77
C PHE A 197 9.63 -6.74 -11.29
N GLU A 198 9.79 -7.22 -12.50
CA GLU A 198 11.06 -7.31 -13.18
C GLU A 198 11.22 -6.16 -14.17
N SER A 199 12.42 -5.57 -14.16
CA SER A 199 12.77 -4.57 -15.17
C SER A 199 12.92 -5.25 -16.53
N PRO A 200 12.38 -4.67 -17.61
CA PRO A 200 12.63 -5.17 -18.97
C PRO A 200 14.04 -4.81 -19.48
N TYR A 201 14.86 -4.12 -18.67
CA TYR A 201 16.20 -3.62 -19.02
C TYR A 201 17.28 -4.21 -18.12
#